data_85065efb536e623a0cbbdfbe8d4a3840
#
_entry.id   85065efb536e623a0cbbdfbe8d4a3840
#
_cell.length_a   1.000
_cell.length_b   1.000
_cell.length_c   1.000
_cell.angle_alpha   90.00
_cell.angle_beta   90.00
_cell.angle_gamma   90.00
#
_symmetry.space_group_name_H-M   'P 1'
#
loop_
_entity.id
_entity.type
_entity.pdbx_description
1 polymer ?
#
loop_
_entity_poly.entity_id
_entity_poly.type
_entity_poly.pdbx_seq_one_letter_code
_entity_poly.pdbx_strand_id
1 'polypeptide(L)'
;LGAPLLTLAYTSVASGDNMRNPWSSYPGYTSVQVEGFNRARETALMLRAEYDFTRHGAPGLSAYALHVHGGGVRAPSYNENETDLNLQWAPKDGALRGLSVRLRYAYVKQRGGGDPNINDVRVILNYDFPER
;
A
#
# COMPACT_ATOMS: atom_id res chain seq x y z
N LEU A 1 -20.86 -10.20 -9.47
CA LEU A 1 -20.87 -10.40 -8.02
C LEU A 1 -19.85 -9.44 -7.43
N GLY A 2 -20.31 -8.42 -6.69
CA GLY A 2 -19.47 -7.43 -5.99
C GLY A 2 -18.86 -8.01 -4.72
N ALA A 3 -18.10 -9.10 -4.82
CA ALA A 3 -17.38 -9.66 -3.70
C ALA A 3 -16.09 -8.87 -3.45
N PRO A 4 -15.69 -8.67 -2.18
CA PRO A 4 -14.38 -8.12 -1.89
C PRO A 4 -13.28 -9.05 -2.40
N LEU A 5 -12.21 -8.46 -2.93
CA LEU A 5 -11.00 -9.20 -3.28
C LEU A 5 -10.08 -9.22 -2.06
N LEU A 6 -9.72 -10.42 -1.63
CA LEU A 6 -8.75 -10.61 -0.56
C LEU A 6 -7.42 -11.08 -1.15
N THR A 7 -6.33 -10.47 -0.75
CA THR A 7 -4.97 -10.82 -1.15
C THR A 7 -4.13 -11.11 0.09
N LEU A 8 -3.46 -12.26 0.09
CA LEU A 8 -2.47 -12.63 1.08
C LEU A 8 -1.12 -12.72 0.38
N ALA A 9 -0.09 -12.05 0.90
CA ALA A 9 1.27 -12.14 0.38
C ALA A 9 2.26 -12.40 1.51
N TYR A 10 3.27 -13.22 1.21
CA TYR A 10 4.38 -13.51 2.10
C TYR A 10 5.69 -13.29 1.35
N THR A 11 6.62 -12.61 1.99
CA THR A 11 7.99 -12.44 1.47
C THR A 11 9.02 -12.78 2.53
N SER A 12 10.18 -13.24 2.09
CA SER A 12 11.32 -13.53 2.95
C SER A 12 12.61 -13.11 2.26
N VAL A 13 13.43 -12.36 2.95
CA VAL A 13 14.73 -11.90 2.47
C VAL A 13 15.83 -12.72 3.14
N ALA A 14 16.79 -13.19 2.34
CA ALA A 14 17.94 -13.96 2.83
C ALA A 14 18.79 -13.16 3.83
N SER A 15 19.59 -13.85 4.63
CA SER A 15 20.36 -13.26 5.72
C SER A 15 21.62 -12.48 5.29
N GLY A 16 21.98 -12.54 4.01
CA GLY A 16 23.25 -11.99 3.52
C GLY A 16 23.28 -10.48 3.39
N ASP A 17 22.27 -9.88 2.78
CA ASP A 17 22.20 -8.43 2.54
C ASP A 17 20.75 -8.00 2.36
N ASN A 18 20.50 -6.68 2.47
CA ASN A 18 19.21 -6.10 2.09
C ASN A 18 18.98 -6.30 0.59
N MET A 19 17.72 -6.47 0.21
CA MET A 19 17.39 -6.54 -1.20
C MET A 19 17.67 -5.18 -1.85
N ARG A 20 18.56 -5.19 -2.85
CA ARG A 20 18.96 -3.97 -3.55
C ARG A 20 17.96 -3.64 -4.64
N ASN A 21 17.59 -2.39 -4.70
CA ASN A 21 16.75 -1.87 -5.76
C ASN A 21 17.45 -0.74 -6.51
N PRO A 22 18.08 -1.03 -7.66
CA PRO A 22 18.83 -0.01 -8.41
C PRO A 22 17.93 1.06 -9.06
N TRP A 23 16.63 0.86 -9.08
CA TRP A 23 15.66 1.71 -9.79
C TRP A 23 14.73 2.51 -8.88
N SER A 24 15.15 2.78 -7.64
CA SER A 24 14.47 3.62 -6.64
C SER A 24 13.10 3.13 -6.11
N SER A 25 12.50 2.07 -6.63
CA SER A 25 11.30 1.47 -6.07
C SER A 25 11.42 -0.05 -6.01
N TYR A 26 11.06 -0.64 -4.88
CA TYR A 26 11.06 -2.09 -4.72
C TYR A 26 9.72 -2.67 -5.22
N PRO A 27 9.72 -3.55 -6.26
CA PRO A 27 8.50 -4.09 -6.82
C PRO A 27 7.98 -5.33 -6.06
N GLY A 28 8.34 -5.50 -4.81
CA GLY A 28 7.92 -6.65 -4.00
C GLY A 28 6.43 -6.60 -3.64
N TYR A 29 5.84 -7.78 -3.43
CA TYR A 29 4.42 -7.91 -3.05
C TYR A 29 4.09 -7.26 -1.70
N THR A 30 5.06 -7.09 -0.82
CA THR A 30 4.94 -6.44 0.49
C THR A 30 5.47 -5.01 0.51
N SER A 31 5.82 -4.45 -0.65
CA SER A 31 6.15 -3.04 -0.77
C SER A 31 4.86 -2.21 -0.76
N VAL A 32 4.74 -1.33 0.21
CA VAL A 32 3.52 -0.58 0.50
C VAL A 32 3.74 0.93 0.42
N GLN A 33 2.92 1.75 1.05
CA GLN A 33 2.97 3.19 0.84
C GLN A 33 4.23 3.85 1.38
N VAL A 34 4.72 3.41 2.52
CA VAL A 34 5.87 4.00 3.23
C VAL A 34 7.06 3.04 3.24
N GLU A 35 6.82 1.78 3.65
CA GLU A 35 7.88 0.81 3.86
C GLU A 35 8.00 -0.22 2.71
N GLY A 36 9.20 -0.72 2.49
CA GLY A 36 9.50 -1.70 1.44
C GLY A 36 9.56 -3.15 1.92
N PHE A 37 9.75 -3.40 3.20
CA PHE A 37 9.92 -4.73 3.81
C PHE A 37 10.94 -5.61 3.08
N ASN A 38 12.14 -5.06 2.84
CA ASN A 38 13.19 -5.66 2.01
C ASN A 38 14.55 -5.79 2.72
N ARG A 39 14.56 -5.69 4.06
CA ARG A 39 15.77 -5.76 4.88
C ARG A 39 16.28 -7.21 5.00
N ALA A 40 17.58 -7.38 5.20
CA ALA A 40 18.19 -8.70 5.41
C ALA A 40 17.52 -9.45 6.58
N ARG A 41 17.19 -10.72 6.38
CA ARG A 41 16.45 -11.63 7.27
C ARG A 41 15.00 -11.23 7.54
N GLU A 42 14.50 -10.20 6.90
CA GLU A 42 13.11 -9.79 7.09
C GLU A 42 12.15 -10.80 6.49
N THR A 43 11.13 -11.14 7.26
CA THR A 43 9.94 -11.83 6.78
C THR A 43 8.76 -10.89 6.89
N ALA A 44 7.98 -10.78 5.85
CA ALA A 44 6.80 -9.93 5.85
C ALA A 44 5.56 -10.70 5.38
N LEU A 45 4.47 -10.46 6.10
CA LEU A 45 3.15 -11.01 5.79
C LEU A 45 2.19 -9.85 5.56
N MET A 46 1.53 -9.81 4.40
CA MET A 46 0.53 -8.80 4.04
C MET A 46 -0.84 -9.43 3.87
N LEU A 47 -1.84 -8.79 4.44
CA LEU A 47 -3.25 -9.03 4.14
C LEU A 47 -3.84 -7.75 3.54
N ARG A 48 -4.50 -7.86 2.39
CA ARG A 48 -5.18 -6.76 1.70
C ARG A 48 -6.60 -7.14 1.36
N ALA A 49 -7.52 -6.22 1.58
CA ALA A 49 -8.91 -6.31 1.18
C ALA A 49 -9.25 -5.13 0.27
N GLU A 50 -9.86 -5.42 -0.89
CA GLU A 50 -10.29 -4.40 -1.86
C GLU A 50 -11.78 -4.55 -2.13
N TYR A 51 -12.43 -3.42 -2.39
CA TYR A 51 -13.85 -3.38 -2.71
C TYR A 51 -14.17 -2.29 -3.75
N ASP A 52 -15.00 -2.65 -4.74
CA ASP A 52 -15.56 -1.75 -5.73
C ASP A 52 -17.03 -1.45 -5.39
N PHE A 53 -17.34 -0.19 -5.11
CA PHE A 53 -18.66 0.27 -4.70
C PHE A 53 -19.60 0.58 -5.87
N THR A 54 -19.20 0.34 -7.10
CA THR A 54 -20.02 0.63 -8.31
C THR A 54 -21.42 0.02 -8.21
N ARG A 55 -21.54 -1.18 -7.66
CA ARG A 55 -22.83 -1.87 -7.49
C ARG A 55 -23.68 -1.36 -6.33
N HIS A 56 -23.11 -0.56 -5.45
CA HIS A 56 -23.82 0.05 -4.31
C HIS A 56 -24.22 1.50 -4.58
N GLY A 57 -24.36 1.90 -5.85
CA GLY A 57 -24.78 3.23 -6.24
C GLY A 57 -23.68 4.29 -6.23
N ALA A 58 -22.41 3.89 -6.12
CA ALA A 58 -21.25 4.78 -6.17
C ALA A 58 -20.32 4.40 -7.32
N PRO A 59 -20.71 4.64 -8.59
CA PRO A 59 -19.91 4.28 -9.74
C PRO A 59 -18.55 5.00 -9.73
N GLY A 60 -17.50 4.24 -10.00
CA GLY A 60 -16.13 4.73 -10.00
C GLY A 60 -15.49 4.86 -8.61
N LEU A 61 -16.20 4.54 -7.52
CA LEU A 61 -15.65 4.52 -6.18
C LEU A 61 -15.11 3.14 -5.85
N SER A 62 -13.86 3.08 -5.39
CA SER A 62 -13.21 1.86 -4.87
C SER A 62 -12.36 2.17 -3.65
N ALA A 63 -12.16 1.18 -2.80
CA ALA A 63 -11.31 1.29 -1.63
C ALA A 63 -10.50 0.03 -1.43
N TYR A 64 -9.34 0.16 -0.78
CA TYR A 64 -8.65 -0.97 -0.18
C TYR A 64 -8.12 -0.61 1.21
N ALA A 65 -7.99 -1.64 2.02
CA ALA A 65 -7.24 -1.61 3.27
C ALA A 65 -6.23 -2.74 3.23
N LEU A 66 -5.01 -2.48 3.71
CA LEU A 66 -4.00 -3.51 3.86
C LEU A 66 -3.26 -3.37 5.19
N HIS A 67 -2.73 -4.47 5.66
CA HIS A 67 -1.84 -4.51 6.81
C HIS A 67 -0.65 -5.40 6.48
N VAL A 68 0.56 -4.90 6.72
CA VAL A 68 1.81 -5.64 6.58
C VAL A 68 2.48 -5.74 7.94
N HIS A 69 2.89 -6.94 8.30
CA HIS A 69 3.75 -7.20 9.45
C HIS A 69 5.12 -7.66 8.98
N GLY A 70 6.16 -6.91 9.32
CA GLY A 70 7.55 -7.25 9.05
C GLY A 70 8.31 -7.57 10.33
N GLY A 71 9.03 -8.69 10.33
CA GLY A 71 9.80 -9.15 11.49
C GLY A 71 11.00 -9.99 11.11
N GLY A 72 11.73 -10.50 12.12
CA GLY A 72 12.88 -11.36 11.93
C GLY A 72 14.18 -10.63 11.55
N VAL A 73 14.17 -9.32 11.45
CA VAL A 73 15.37 -8.50 11.16
C VAL A 73 16.42 -8.65 12.25
N ARG A 74 17.69 -8.56 11.84
CA ARG A 74 18.83 -8.68 12.77
C ARG A 74 18.99 -7.39 13.58
N ALA A 75 19.23 -7.52 14.90
CA ALA A 75 19.62 -6.38 15.73
C ALA A 75 20.84 -5.63 15.11
N PRO A 76 20.89 -4.29 15.17
CA PRO A 76 20.02 -3.35 15.92
C PRO A 76 18.72 -2.95 15.21
N SER A 77 18.34 -3.60 14.12
CA SER A 77 17.10 -3.30 13.42
C SER A 77 15.86 -3.69 14.24
N TYR A 78 14.72 -3.10 13.88
CA TYR A 78 13.44 -3.25 14.58
C TYR A 78 12.39 -3.90 13.68
N ASN A 79 11.40 -4.54 14.30
CA ASN A 79 10.20 -5.00 13.61
C ASN A 79 9.29 -3.81 13.30
N GLU A 80 8.61 -3.86 12.17
CA GLU A 80 7.70 -2.80 11.76
C GLU A 80 6.41 -3.35 11.21
N ASN A 81 5.36 -2.55 11.35
CA ASN A 81 4.06 -2.83 10.76
C ASN A 81 3.60 -1.60 10.02
N GLU A 82 2.94 -1.79 8.89
CA GLU A 82 2.28 -0.72 8.16
C GLU A 82 0.82 -1.07 7.92
N THR A 83 -0.05 -0.10 8.11
CA THR A 83 -1.46 -0.20 7.77
C THR A 83 -1.79 0.91 6.81
N ASP A 84 -2.26 0.54 5.62
CA ASP A 84 -2.66 1.48 4.58
C ASP A 84 -4.16 1.43 4.35
N LEU A 85 -4.74 2.61 4.19
CA LEU A 85 -6.09 2.81 3.72
C LEU A 85 -6.05 3.63 2.44
N ASN A 86 -6.81 3.23 1.44
CA ASN A 86 -6.94 3.95 0.18
C ASN A 86 -8.40 4.05 -0.23
N LEU A 87 -8.81 5.24 -0.58
CA LEU A 87 -10.09 5.53 -1.20
C LEU A 87 -9.83 6.20 -2.55
N GLN A 88 -10.40 5.69 -3.61
CA GLN A 88 -10.27 6.24 -4.95
C GLN A 88 -11.63 6.42 -5.60
N TRP A 89 -11.82 7.60 -6.18
CA TRP A 89 -12.97 7.90 -7.01
C TRP A 89 -12.51 8.31 -8.41
N ALA A 90 -12.99 7.59 -9.42
CA ALA A 90 -12.66 7.80 -10.83
C ALA A 90 -13.95 7.63 -11.65
N PRO A 91 -14.75 8.68 -11.85
CA PRO A 91 -15.99 8.60 -12.61
C PRO A 91 -15.70 8.27 -14.07
N LYS A 92 -16.45 7.31 -14.61
CA LYS A 92 -16.29 6.82 -15.99
C LYS A 92 -17.09 7.62 -17.00
N ASP A 93 -18.09 8.38 -16.51
CA ASP A 93 -19.05 9.10 -17.32
C ASP A 93 -19.26 10.53 -16.83
N GLY A 94 -19.87 11.37 -17.66
CA GLY A 94 -20.26 12.74 -17.33
C GLY A 94 -19.13 13.77 -17.49
N ALA A 95 -19.36 14.97 -16.95
CA ALA A 95 -18.44 16.11 -17.08
C ALA A 95 -17.10 15.93 -16.36
N LEU A 96 -17.02 15.01 -15.41
CA LEU A 96 -15.80 14.69 -14.64
C LEU A 96 -15.08 13.42 -15.14
N ARG A 97 -15.48 12.93 -16.31
CA ARG A 97 -14.77 11.81 -16.95
C ARG A 97 -13.28 12.18 -17.14
N GLY A 98 -12.39 11.26 -16.78
CA GLY A 98 -10.95 11.48 -16.80
C GLY A 98 -10.36 12.02 -15.50
N LEU A 99 -11.20 12.52 -14.57
CA LEU A 99 -10.74 12.88 -13.23
C LEU A 99 -10.55 11.62 -12.37
N SER A 100 -9.45 11.56 -11.63
CA SER A 100 -9.22 10.56 -10.59
C SER A 100 -8.78 11.27 -9.32
N VAL A 101 -9.50 11.00 -8.23
CA VAL A 101 -9.18 11.52 -6.89
C VAL A 101 -8.86 10.33 -6.00
N ARG A 102 -7.69 10.35 -5.37
CA ARG A 102 -7.25 9.31 -4.45
C ARG A 102 -6.83 9.91 -3.12
N LEU A 103 -7.41 9.38 -2.05
CA LEU A 103 -6.99 9.65 -0.68
C LEU A 103 -6.29 8.40 -0.15
N ARG A 104 -5.04 8.54 0.30
CA ARG A 104 -4.25 7.48 0.90
C ARG A 104 -3.83 7.89 2.31
N TYR A 105 -3.92 6.94 3.22
CA TYR A 105 -3.42 7.07 4.59
C TYR A 105 -2.56 5.85 4.91
N ALA A 106 -1.37 6.07 5.45
CA ALA A 106 -0.51 5.02 5.97
C ALA A 106 -0.14 5.30 7.42
N TYR A 107 -0.18 4.26 8.23
CA TYR A 107 0.30 4.26 9.61
C TYR A 107 1.38 3.20 9.78
N VAL A 108 2.60 3.64 10.08
CA VAL A 108 3.75 2.77 10.35
C VAL A 108 4.03 2.76 11.85
N LYS A 109 4.09 1.57 12.43
CA LYS A 109 4.48 1.35 13.81
C LYS A 109 5.78 0.57 13.89
N GLN A 110 6.79 1.18 14.46
CA GLN A 110 8.11 0.58 14.67
C GLN A 110 8.24 0.09 16.13
N ARG A 111 8.69 -1.14 16.31
CA ARG A 111 8.88 -1.74 17.62
C ARG A 111 10.35 -2.05 17.86
N GLY A 112 10.94 -1.40 18.85
CA GLY A 112 12.34 -1.62 19.25
C GLY A 112 13.33 -0.61 18.65
N GLY A 113 12.87 0.31 17.80
CA GLY A 113 13.59 1.50 17.37
C GLY A 113 13.24 2.69 18.28
N GLY A 114 14.12 3.66 18.40
CA GLY A 114 13.84 4.91 19.13
C GLY A 114 12.97 5.90 18.36
N ASP A 115 12.51 5.54 17.17
CA ASP A 115 11.79 6.45 16.28
C ASP A 115 10.27 6.47 16.54
N PRO A 116 9.65 7.64 16.40
CA PRO A 116 8.21 7.77 16.54
C PRO A 116 7.47 7.04 15.42
N ASN A 117 6.22 6.66 15.68
CA ASN A 117 5.33 6.15 14.65
C ASN A 117 5.15 7.16 13.52
N ILE A 118 5.04 6.69 12.28
CA ILE A 118 4.87 7.53 11.10
C ILE A 118 3.40 7.53 10.67
N ASN A 119 2.89 8.72 10.39
CA ASN A 119 1.59 8.91 9.72
C ASN A 119 1.84 9.60 8.39
N ASP A 120 1.37 9.02 7.30
CA ASP A 120 1.48 9.59 5.94
C ASP A 120 0.08 9.74 5.35
N VAL A 121 -0.27 10.95 4.97
CA VAL A 121 -1.54 11.25 4.29
C VAL A 121 -1.23 11.84 2.93
N ARG A 122 -1.78 11.24 1.87
CA ARG A 122 -1.60 11.71 0.49
C ARG A 122 -2.95 11.91 -0.18
N VAL A 123 -3.11 13.09 -0.79
CA VAL A 123 -4.21 13.39 -1.71
C VAL A 123 -3.63 13.49 -3.11
N ILE A 124 -4.11 12.66 -4.03
CA ILE A 124 -3.60 12.57 -5.39
C ILE A 124 -4.75 12.88 -6.34
N LEU A 125 -4.55 13.89 -7.18
CA LEU A 125 -5.47 14.30 -8.22
C LEU A 125 -4.80 14.06 -9.57
N ASN A 126 -5.45 13.27 -10.44
CA ASN A 126 -5.02 13.09 -11.82
C ASN A 126 -6.18 13.44 -12.74
N TYR A 127 -5.87 14.00 -13.90
CA TYR A 127 -6.83 14.24 -14.95
C TYR A 127 -6.26 13.81 -16.31
N ASP A 128 -6.93 12.86 -16.93
CA ASP A 128 -6.59 12.39 -18.27
C ASP A 128 -7.33 13.23 -19.28
N PHE A 129 -6.60 14.06 -20.01
CA PHE A 129 -7.16 14.87 -21.09
C PHE A 129 -7.58 13.95 -22.24
N PRO A 130 -8.82 14.07 -22.76
CA PRO A 130 -9.22 13.30 -23.92
C PRO A 130 -8.34 13.67 -25.11
N GLU A 131 -7.80 12.67 -25.78
CA GLU A 131 -7.13 12.87 -27.07
C GLU A 131 -8.14 13.47 -28.05
N ARG A 132 -7.72 14.49 -28.77
CA ARG A 132 -8.54 15.16 -29.81
C ARG A 132 -8.51 14.37 -31.10
#